data_467e292c9c0462496a1f6922583612d4
#
_entry.id   467e292c9c0462496a1f6922583612d4
#
_cell.length_a   1.000
_cell.length_b   1.000
_cell.length_c   1.000
_cell.angle_alpha   90.00
_cell.angle_beta   90.00
_cell.angle_gamma   90.00
#
_symmetry.space_group_name_H-M   'P 1'
#
loop_
_entity.id
_entity.type
_entity.pdbx_description
1 polymer ?
#
loop_
_entity_poly.entity_id
_entity_poly.type
_entity_poly.pdbx_seq_one_letter_code
_entity_poly.pdbx_strand_id
1 'polypeptide(L)'
;MQVGIIRKIIGCALAVLLVLGIVPVGLLYFTTPVVAEGRVVKISPGAETFVYSDAKNKNKSRLDEDNLLVGNYWNTYFRFDLSAIGNAKKSDISQAKLRLAVTWDGRNEPDETDCSFNVSYLDNNNWGDNMTWSTKPGGEEQYLCTAAGNGSDSILEIDLSEFIRKAVGNDEKVFTLKLSPSVSNTAPVQIASTRYS
;
A
#
# COMPACT_ATOMS: atom_id res chain seq x y z
N MET A 1 21.53 -44.82 13.46
CA MET A 1 21.96 -43.41 13.30
C MET A 1 21.25 -42.77 12.11
N GLN A 2 19.88 -42.76 12.08
CA GLN A 2 19.05 -42.25 10.97
C GLN A 2 17.80 -41.47 11.41
N VAL A 3 17.67 -41.13 12.68
CA VAL A 3 16.45 -40.46 13.22
C VAL A 3 16.60 -38.93 13.25
N GLY A 4 17.83 -38.40 13.10
CA GLY A 4 18.10 -36.97 13.25
C GLY A 4 17.78 -36.10 11.98
N ILE A 5 17.74 -36.72 10.81
CA ILE A 5 17.59 -35.97 9.52
C ILE A 5 16.12 -35.72 9.20
N ILE A 6 15.21 -36.61 9.58
CA ILE A 6 13.78 -36.50 9.31
C ILE A 6 13.12 -35.36 10.12
N ARG A 7 13.59 -35.08 11.35
CA ARG A 7 13.05 -33.99 12.18
C ARG A 7 13.37 -32.59 11.65
N LYS A 8 14.47 -32.40 10.92
CA LYS A 8 14.81 -31.08 10.34
C LYS A 8 14.00 -30.75 9.10
N ILE A 9 13.59 -31.75 8.30
CA ILE A 9 12.80 -31.55 7.10
C ILE A 9 11.33 -31.24 7.44
N ILE A 10 10.79 -31.82 8.51
CA ILE A 10 9.41 -31.58 8.96
C ILE A 10 9.28 -30.18 9.56
N GLY A 11 10.32 -29.64 10.21
CA GLY A 11 10.33 -28.28 10.74
C GLY A 11 10.29 -27.19 9.67
N CYS A 12 10.96 -27.40 8.52
CA CYS A 12 10.90 -26.47 7.39
C CYS A 12 9.55 -26.48 6.66
N ALA A 13 8.89 -27.63 6.55
CA ALA A 13 7.61 -27.74 5.85
C ALA A 13 6.46 -27.10 6.65
N LEU A 14 6.52 -27.13 7.98
CA LEU A 14 5.49 -26.52 8.84
C LEU A 14 5.56 -24.99 8.90
N ALA A 15 6.77 -24.41 8.77
CA ALA A 15 6.95 -22.96 8.76
C ALA A 15 6.40 -22.30 7.47
N VAL A 16 6.42 -23.02 6.35
CA VAL A 16 5.89 -22.52 5.07
C VAL A 16 4.35 -22.50 5.03
N LEU A 17 3.67 -23.38 5.78
CA LEU A 17 2.21 -23.46 5.77
C LEU A 17 1.52 -22.40 6.66
N LEU A 18 2.24 -21.81 7.62
CA LEU A 18 1.69 -20.75 8.50
C LEU A 18 1.74 -19.34 7.89
N VAL A 19 2.43 -19.15 6.77
CA VAL A 19 2.52 -17.85 6.07
C VAL A 19 1.32 -17.61 5.14
N LEU A 20 0.48 -18.65 4.88
CA LEU A 20 -0.72 -18.55 4.04
C LEU A 20 -2.01 -18.20 4.81
N GLY A 21 -1.93 -17.86 6.08
CA GLY A 21 -3.09 -17.52 6.90
C GLY A 21 -3.60 -16.11 6.67
N ILE A 22 -4.78 -16.02 6.09
CA ILE A 22 -5.77 -14.94 6.06
C ILE A 22 -5.26 -13.59 6.59
N VAL A 23 -5.03 -12.65 5.68
CA VAL A 23 -4.51 -11.32 6.00
C VAL A 23 -5.59 -10.29 5.75
N PRO A 24 -5.90 -9.44 6.74
CA PRO A 24 -6.82 -8.34 6.55
C PRO A 24 -6.26 -7.29 5.58
N VAL A 25 -7.17 -6.66 4.93
CA VAL A 25 -7.13 -5.69 3.85
C VAL A 25 -6.30 -4.44 4.22
N GLY A 26 -5.55 -3.92 3.28
CA GLY A 26 -4.91 -2.60 3.41
C GLY A 26 -3.54 -2.57 4.11
N LEU A 27 -2.73 -3.63 4.07
CA LEU A 27 -1.49 -3.72 4.84
C LEU A 27 -0.24 -3.73 3.96
N LEU A 28 0.75 -2.97 4.36
CA LEU A 28 2.12 -3.07 3.87
C LEU A 28 2.85 -4.21 4.59
N TYR A 29 3.41 -5.16 3.85
CA TYR A 29 4.20 -6.26 4.41
C TYR A 29 5.68 -6.04 4.16
N PHE A 30 6.45 -6.08 5.22
CA PHE A 30 7.90 -6.20 5.13
C PHE A 30 8.31 -7.60 5.54
N THR A 31 9.02 -8.28 4.65
CA THR A 31 9.69 -9.52 5.01
C THR A 31 11.17 -9.24 5.20
N THR A 32 11.69 -9.45 6.38
CA THR A 32 13.14 -9.38 6.63
C THR A 32 13.73 -10.78 6.50
N PRO A 33 14.78 -11.00 5.69
CA PRO A 33 15.45 -12.29 5.68
C PRO A 33 16.27 -12.43 6.97
N VAL A 34 15.71 -13.11 7.95
CA VAL A 34 16.51 -13.68 9.00
C VAL A 34 16.93 -15.08 8.55
N VAL A 35 18.21 -15.38 8.65
CA VAL A 35 18.81 -16.64 8.21
C VAL A 35 18.23 -17.90 8.92
N ALA A 36 17.27 -17.72 9.84
CA ALA A 36 16.58 -18.81 10.54
C ALA A 36 15.05 -18.71 10.57
N GLU A 37 14.45 -17.51 10.59
CA GLU A 37 12.99 -17.35 10.64
C GLU A 37 12.62 -15.99 10.02
N GLY A 38 11.94 -16.00 8.87
CA GLY A 38 11.46 -14.79 8.23
C GLY A 38 10.42 -14.08 9.11
N ARG A 39 10.73 -12.86 9.56
CA ARG A 39 9.77 -12.03 10.29
C ARG A 39 8.96 -11.21 9.29
N VAL A 40 7.64 -11.32 9.33
CA VAL A 40 6.73 -10.45 8.61
C VAL A 40 6.29 -9.33 9.53
N VAL A 41 6.52 -8.07 9.14
CA VAL A 41 6.01 -6.89 9.83
C VAL A 41 4.89 -6.30 8.99
N LYS A 42 3.73 -6.10 9.61
CA LYS A 42 2.57 -5.46 9.01
C LYS A 42 2.51 -4.02 9.50
N ILE A 43 2.35 -3.08 8.57
CA ILE A 43 2.24 -1.65 8.87
C ILE A 43 0.98 -1.12 8.22
N SER A 44 0.03 -0.70 9.03
CA SER A 44 -1.13 0.04 8.54
C SER A 44 -0.78 1.52 8.35
N PRO A 45 -1.43 2.23 7.42
CA PRO A 45 -1.25 3.66 7.32
C PRO A 45 -1.66 4.34 8.64
N GLY A 46 -0.83 5.28 9.11
CA GLY A 46 -1.16 6.13 10.25
C GLY A 46 -2.12 7.27 9.89
N ALA A 47 -2.25 7.57 8.60
CA ALA A 47 -3.25 8.46 8.02
C ALA A 47 -3.56 8.02 6.59
N GLU A 48 -4.82 8.11 6.20
CA GLU A 48 -5.28 7.84 4.84
C GLU A 48 -6.49 8.70 4.49
N THR A 49 -6.54 9.20 3.26
CA THR A 49 -7.70 9.93 2.74
C THR A 49 -7.60 10.07 1.23
N PHE A 50 -8.68 10.50 0.61
CA PHE A 50 -8.63 10.97 -0.78
C PHE A 50 -9.13 12.41 -0.89
N VAL A 51 -8.73 13.07 -1.96
CA VAL A 51 -9.13 14.44 -2.28
C VAL A 51 -9.79 14.51 -3.64
N TYR A 52 -10.71 15.44 -3.80
CA TYR A 52 -11.51 15.62 -5.00
C TYR A 52 -11.24 16.97 -5.64
N SER A 53 -10.80 17.00 -6.90
CA SER A 53 -10.38 18.21 -7.62
C SER A 53 -11.52 19.06 -8.17
N ASP A 54 -12.74 18.53 -8.26
CA ASP A 54 -13.90 19.27 -8.77
C ASP A 54 -14.16 20.54 -7.93
N ALA A 55 -14.47 21.63 -8.61
CA ALA A 55 -14.66 22.95 -8.03
C ALA A 55 -15.68 23.02 -6.88
N LYS A 56 -16.74 22.19 -6.93
CA LYS A 56 -17.79 22.12 -5.90
C LYS A 56 -17.36 21.39 -4.64
N ASN A 57 -16.45 20.43 -4.76
CA ASN A 57 -16.08 19.48 -3.72
C ASN A 57 -14.64 19.62 -3.20
N LYS A 58 -13.79 20.42 -3.88
CA LYS A 58 -12.35 20.55 -3.58
C LYS A 58 -12.00 20.97 -2.14
N ASN A 59 -12.95 21.53 -1.40
CA ASN A 59 -12.75 21.97 -0.02
C ASN A 59 -13.47 21.07 1.00
N LYS A 60 -14.00 19.90 0.57
CA LYS A 60 -14.64 18.95 1.46
C LYS A 60 -13.63 17.88 1.90
N SER A 61 -13.58 17.61 3.20
CA SER A 61 -12.91 16.46 3.77
C SER A 61 -13.68 15.17 3.46
N ARG A 62 -12.97 14.05 3.40
CA ARG A 62 -13.50 12.71 3.10
C ARG A 62 -13.23 11.70 4.22
N LEU A 63 -13.26 12.18 5.45
CA LEU A 63 -13.01 11.36 6.65
C LEU A 63 -14.01 10.22 6.85
N ASP A 64 -15.25 10.45 6.45
CA ASP A 64 -16.37 9.54 6.74
C ASP A 64 -16.69 8.58 5.57
N GLU A 65 -15.78 8.49 4.61
CA GLU A 65 -15.98 7.62 3.44
C GLU A 65 -15.38 6.23 3.69
N ASP A 66 -16.15 5.18 3.43
CA ASP A 66 -15.73 3.77 3.59
C ASP A 66 -14.69 3.35 2.55
N ASN A 67 -14.66 4.02 1.42
CA ASN A 67 -13.75 3.76 0.32
C ASN A 67 -12.89 4.97 -0.02
N LEU A 68 -11.65 4.71 -0.39
CA LEU A 68 -10.73 5.66 -0.99
C LEU A 68 -10.88 5.59 -2.51
N LEU A 69 -10.78 6.72 -3.19
CA LEU A 69 -11.01 6.83 -4.63
C LEU A 69 -9.75 7.28 -5.38
N VAL A 70 -9.47 6.60 -6.50
CA VAL A 70 -8.38 6.97 -7.43
C VAL A 70 -8.95 7.07 -8.84
N GLY A 71 -8.82 8.22 -9.49
CA GLY A 71 -9.34 8.46 -10.84
C GLY A 71 -9.15 9.92 -11.27
N ASN A 72 -9.74 10.33 -12.40
CA ASN A 72 -9.52 11.66 -13.01
C ASN A 72 -9.64 12.84 -12.05
N TYR A 73 -10.54 12.75 -11.08
CA TYR A 73 -10.81 13.82 -10.13
C TYR A 73 -10.35 13.49 -8.72
N TRP A 74 -9.84 12.28 -8.47
CA TRP A 74 -9.55 11.76 -7.14
C TRP A 74 -8.10 11.31 -7.05
N ASN A 75 -7.41 11.81 -6.02
CA ASN A 75 -6.11 11.32 -5.60
C ASN A 75 -6.23 10.79 -4.17
N THR A 76 -5.68 9.60 -3.94
CA THR A 76 -5.62 8.98 -2.61
C THR A 76 -4.22 9.13 -2.03
N TYR A 77 -4.14 9.31 -0.73
CA TYR A 77 -2.90 9.48 0.02
C TYR A 77 -2.86 8.53 1.21
N PHE A 78 -1.70 7.93 1.42
CA PHE A 78 -1.38 7.11 2.57
C PHE A 78 -0.11 7.62 3.22
N ARG A 79 -0.09 7.72 4.55
CA ARG A 79 1.11 8.03 5.32
C ARG A 79 1.44 6.84 6.21
N PHE A 80 2.65 6.30 6.06
CA PHE A 80 3.15 5.15 6.79
C PHE A 80 4.25 5.55 7.76
N ASP A 81 4.28 4.88 8.92
CA ASP A 81 5.36 4.99 9.90
C ASP A 81 6.13 3.67 9.95
N LEU A 82 7.42 3.74 9.61
CA LEU A 82 8.34 2.61 9.60
C LEU A 82 8.90 2.25 10.98
N SER A 83 8.51 2.92 12.05
CA SER A 83 9.02 2.66 13.41
C SER A 83 8.81 1.19 13.83
N ALA A 84 7.78 0.53 13.30
CA ALA A 84 7.49 -0.88 13.58
C ALA A 84 8.59 -1.84 13.12
N ILE A 85 9.43 -1.46 12.16
CA ILE A 85 10.57 -2.29 11.71
C ILE A 85 11.81 -2.11 12.60
N GLY A 86 11.78 -1.15 13.54
CA GLY A 86 12.85 -0.90 14.49
C GLY A 86 14.15 -0.46 13.82
N ASN A 87 15.26 -1.12 14.18
CA ASN A 87 16.59 -0.82 13.66
C ASN A 87 16.97 -1.69 12.44
N ALA A 88 16.00 -2.16 11.66
CA ALA A 88 16.28 -2.93 10.47
C ALA A 88 17.15 -2.13 9.49
N LYS A 89 18.12 -2.81 8.89
CA LYS A 89 18.96 -2.24 7.82
C LYS A 89 18.32 -2.53 6.46
N LYS A 90 18.71 -1.78 5.43
CA LYS A 90 18.26 -2.05 4.05
C LYS A 90 18.51 -3.49 3.60
N SER A 91 19.60 -4.12 4.07
CA SER A 91 19.94 -5.53 3.79
C SER A 91 18.96 -6.53 4.40
N ASP A 92 18.24 -6.12 5.44
CA ASP A 92 17.32 -6.99 6.18
C ASP A 92 15.93 -7.03 5.52
N ILE A 93 15.69 -6.12 4.55
CA ILE A 93 14.44 -6.05 3.81
C ILE A 93 14.54 -6.94 2.56
N SER A 94 14.00 -8.13 2.60
CA SER A 94 13.95 -9.02 1.44
C SER A 94 12.84 -8.62 0.48
N GLN A 95 11.66 -8.28 1.01
CA GLN A 95 10.49 -7.88 0.25
C GLN A 95 9.65 -6.87 1.03
N ALA A 96 9.05 -5.92 0.31
CA ALA A 96 8.03 -5.02 0.82
C ALA A 96 6.91 -4.87 -0.20
N LYS A 97 5.66 -5.02 0.22
CA LYS A 97 4.49 -4.93 -0.65
C LYS A 97 3.46 -3.98 -0.05
N LEU A 98 2.94 -3.08 -0.87
CA LEU A 98 1.70 -2.39 -0.58
C LEU A 98 0.54 -3.32 -1.01
N ARG A 99 -0.39 -3.57 -0.09
CA ARG A 99 -1.59 -4.37 -0.37
C ARG A 99 -2.82 -3.48 -0.25
N LEU A 100 -3.60 -3.46 -1.31
CA LEU A 100 -4.83 -2.68 -1.43
C LEU A 100 -6.00 -3.63 -1.67
N ALA A 101 -7.06 -3.51 -0.89
CA ALA A 101 -8.31 -4.18 -1.24
C ALA A 101 -9.08 -3.31 -2.20
N VAL A 102 -9.16 -3.75 -3.41
CA VAL A 102 -9.95 -3.13 -4.46
C VAL A 102 -11.39 -3.64 -4.32
N THR A 103 -12.30 -2.76 -3.92
CA THR A 103 -13.74 -3.08 -3.82
C THR A 103 -14.44 -2.91 -5.16
N TRP A 104 -13.92 -2.01 -5.99
CA TRP A 104 -14.35 -1.84 -7.37
C TRP A 104 -13.22 -1.29 -8.24
N ASP A 105 -12.99 -1.89 -9.39
CA ASP A 105 -11.87 -1.55 -10.28
C ASP A 105 -12.20 -0.48 -11.33
N GLY A 106 -13.40 0.11 -11.26
CA GLY A 106 -13.84 1.19 -12.14
C GLY A 106 -14.40 0.72 -13.50
N ARG A 107 -14.46 -0.58 -13.74
CA ARG A 107 -15.04 -1.13 -14.98
C ARG A 107 -16.53 -1.35 -14.80
N ASN A 108 -17.31 -0.97 -15.81
CA ASN A 108 -18.73 -1.26 -15.87
C ASN A 108 -19.02 -2.51 -16.72
N GLU A 109 -18.13 -2.82 -17.67
CA GLU A 109 -18.22 -3.96 -18.56
C GLU A 109 -16.91 -4.75 -18.56
N PRO A 110 -16.96 -6.08 -18.77
CA PRO A 110 -15.76 -6.93 -18.75
C PRO A 110 -14.68 -6.57 -19.77
N ASP A 111 -15.07 -5.95 -20.88
CA ASP A 111 -14.18 -5.58 -21.99
C ASP A 111 -13.58 -4.15 -21.84
N GLU A 112 -13.98 -3.41 -20.79
CA GLU A 112 -13.35 -2.11 -20.52
C GLU A 112 -11.90 -2.29 -20.07
N THR A 113 -11.04 -1.36 -20.54
CA THR A 113 -9.63 -1.36 -20.13
C THR A 113 -9.51 -1.13 -18.64
N ASP A 114 -8.59 -1.84 -18.02
CA ASP A 114 -8.32 -1.72 -16.58
C ASP A 114 -8.03 -0.28 -16.20
N CYS A 115 -8.67 0.17 -15.12
CA CYS A 115 -8.37 1.46 -14.53
C CYS A 115 -7.00 1.38 -13.85
N SER A 116 -6.00 1.97 -14.50
CA SER A 116 -4.66 2.04 -13.97
C SER A 116 -4.43 3.35 -13.22
N PHE A 117 -3.52 3.30 -12.25
CA PHE A 117 -3.12 4.47 -11.48
C PHE A 117 -1.61 4.44 -11.21
N ASN A 118 -1.06 5.63 -11.04
CA ASN A 118 0.33 5.80 -10.67
C ASN A 118 0.46 5.77 -9.14
N VAL A 119 1.51 5.13 -8.66
CA VAL A 119 1.97 5.18 -7.28
C VAL A 119 3.21 6.04 -7.23
N SER A 120 3.17 7.09 -6.43
CA SER A 120 4.28 8.02 -6.25
C SER A 120 4.61 8.19 -4.77
N TYR A 121 5.89 8.38 -4.48
CA TYR A 121 6.36 8.91 -3.20
C TYR A 121 6.26 10.44 -3.20
N LEU A 122 5.84 11.00 -2.07
CA LEU A 122 5.80 12.43 -1.85
C LEU A 122 6.63 12.76 -0.60
N ASP A 123 7.57 13.69 -0.72
CA ASP A 123 8.52 14.05 0.35
C ASP A 123 7.91 14.89 1.49
N ASN A 124 6.59 15.10 1.46
CA ASN A 124 5.85 15.87 2.46
C ASN A 124 4.91 14.97 3.27
N ASN A 125 5.23 14.81 4.56
CA ASN A 125 4.47 14.01 5.51
C ASN A 125 3.60 14.86 6.47
N ASN A 126 3.58 16.18 6.30
CA ASN A 126 2.83 17.11 7.17
C ASN A 126 1.40 17.31 6.68
N TRP A 127 0.57 16.30 6.85
CA TRP A 127 -0.86 16.34 6.53
C TRP A 127 -1.65 15.39 7.45
N GLY A 128 -2.94 15.58 7.52
CA GLY A 128 -3.88 14.75 8.28
C GLY A 128 -5.07 14.30 7.44
N ASP A 129 -5.86 13.39 7.98
CA ASP A 129 -6.99 12.75 7.29
C ASP A 129 -8.07 13.75 6.86
N ASN A 130 -8.15 14.93 7.51
CA ASN A 130 -9.09 16.00 7.19
C ASN A 130 -8.65 16.86 6.00
N MET A 131 -7.58 16.50 5.31
CA MET A 131 -7.10 17.27 4.18
C MET A 131 -8.12 17.33 3.04
N THR A 132 -8.03 18.38 2.26
CA THR A 132 -8.88 18.65 1.10
C THR A 132 -7.99 18.84 -0.13
N TRP A 133 -8.57 18.96 -1.32
CA TRP A 133 -7.79 19.29 -2.52
C TRP A 133 -6.98 20.58 -2.37
N SER A 134 -7.55 21.59 -1.70
CA SER A 134 -6.88 22.87 -1.51
C SER A 134 -5.78 22.84 -0.46
N THR A 135 -5.81 21.88 0.46
CA THR A 135 -4.83 21.72 1.55
C THR A 135 -3.96 20.48 1.43
N LYS A 136 -4.06 19.75 0.29
CA LYS A 136 -3.23 18.58 0.04
C LYS A 136 -1.74 18.94 0.09
N PRO A 137 -0.88 18.01 0.54
CA PRO A 137 0.54 18.27 0.62
C PRO A 137 1.10 18.57 -0.78
N GLY A 138 1.87 19.66 -0.86
CA GLY A 138 2.80 19.90 -1.97
C GLY A 138 4.13 19.23 -1.65
N GLY A 139 5.08 19.25 -2.56
CA GLY A 139 6.42 18.70 -2.41
C GLY A 139 6.90 18.07 -3.70
N GLU A 140 8.11 17.51 -3.67
CA GLU A 140 8.63 16.73 -4.79
C GLU A 140 7.92 15.38 -4.85
N GLU A 141 7.46 15.04 -6.06
CA GLU A 141 6.81 13.77 -6.33
C GLU A 141 7.75 12.86 -7.10
N GLN A 142 8.09 11.71 -6.53
CA GLN A 142 8.87 10.68 -7.20
C GLN A 142 7.92 9.56 -7.65
N TYR A 143 7.78 9.36 -8.96
CA TYR A 143 7.08 8.21 -9.53
C TYR A 143 7.77 6.90 -9.12
N LEU A 144 7.00 5.91 -8.67
CA LEU A 144 7.49 4.58 -8.29
C LEU A 144 7.07 3.53 -9.32
N CYS A 145 5.78 3.42 -9.61
CA CYS A 145 5.24 2.48 -10.59
C CYS A 145 3.81 2.85 -11.01
N THR A 146 3.32 2.17 -12.04
CA THR A 146 1.90 2.13 -12.39
C THR A 146 1.34 0.78 -11.96
N ALA A 147 0.15 0.79 -11.36
CA ALA A 147 -0.62 -0.38 -11.00
C ALA A 147 -1.96 -0.34 -11.72
N ALA A 148 -2.50 -1.52 -12.02
CA ALA A 148 -3.83 -1.68 -12.58
C ALA A 148 -4.68 -2.53 -11.64
N GLY A 149 -5.96 -2.20 -11.54
CA GLY A 149 -6.91 -3.05 -10.86
C GLY A 149 -6.99 -4.42 -11.56
N ASN A 150 -7.01 -5.49 -10.78
CA ASN A 150 -7.09 -6.87 -11.26
C ASN A 150 -8.47 -7.51 -11.02
N GLY A 151 -9.49 -6.70 -10.97
CA GLY A 151 -10.88 -7.06 -10.69
C GLY A 151 -11.41 -6.47 -9.39
N SER A 152 -12.73 -6.32 -9.32
CA SER A 152 -13.42 -5.92 -8.09
C SER A 152 -13.33 -7.04 -7.03
N ASP A 153 -13.47 -6.65 -5.76
CA ASP A 153 -13.36 -7.54 -4.60
C ASP A 153 -12.05 -8.36 -4.57
N SER A 154 -10.95 -7.73 -4.95
CA SER A 154 -9.63 -8.36 -5.07
C SER A 154 -8.58 -7.68 -4.19
N ILE A 155 -7.47 -8.39 -3.96
CA ILE A 155 -6.28 -7.82 -3.32
C ILE A 155 -5.25 -7.51 -4.40
N LEU A 156 -4.91 -6.23 -4.54
CA LEU A 156 -3.83 -5.78 -5.39
C LEU A 156 -2.55 -5.70 -4.57
N GLU A 157 -1.50 -6.35 -5.03
CA GLU A 157 -0.16 -6.30 -4.42
C GLU A 157 0.80 -5.54 -5.32
N ILE A 158 1.44 -4.51 -4.77
CA ILE A 158 2.39 -3.64 -5.46
C ILE A 158 3.74 -3.78 -4.76
N ASP A 159 4.76 -4.20 -5.51
CA ASP A 159 6.12 -4.34 -4.97
C ASP A 159 6.77 -2.96 -4.78
N LEU A 160 7.09 -2.62 -3.54
CA LEU A 160 7.78 -1.42 -3.12
C LEU A 160 9.15 -1.71 -2.50
N SER A 161 9.71 -2.90 -2.73
CA SER A 161 10.92 -3.38 -2.05
C SER A 161 12.11 -2.45 -2.25
N GLU A 162 12.33 -1.95 -3.47
CA GLU A 162 13.43 -1.03 -3.77
C GLU A 162 13.26 0.31 -3.05
N PHE A 163 12.07 0.88 -3.13
CA PHE A 163 11.73 2.12 -2.44
C PHE A 163 11.95 2.00 -0.94
N ILE A 164 11.41 0.95 -0.31
CA ILE A 164 11.51 0.76 1.14
C ILE A 164 12.95 0.52 1.58
N ARG A 165 13.77 -0.24 0.82
CA ARG A 165 15.20 -0.39 1.11
C ARG A 165 15.92 0.95 1.08
N LYS A 166 15.59 1.83 0.12
CA LYS A 166 16.15 3.18 0.01
C LYS A 166 15.73 4.04 1.20
N ALA A 167 14.44 4.06 1.55
CA ALA A 167 13.91 4.82 2.68
C ALA A 167 14.57 4.39 3.99
N VAL A 168 14.66 3.09 4.27
CA VAL A 168 15.35 2.54 5.45
C VAL A 168 16.84 2.88 5.43
N GLY A 169 17.49 2.82 4.27
CA GLY A 169 18.90 3.18 4.11
C GLY A 169 19.19 4.66 4.37
N ASN A 170 18.21 5.53 4.17
CA ASN A 170 18.27 6.97 4.45
C ASN A 170 17.74 7.35 5.85
N ASP A 171 17.44 6.35 6.70
CA ASP A 171 16.81 6.54 8.02
C ASP A 171 15.45 7.27 7.99
N GLU A 172 14.74 7.15 6.88
CA GLU A 172 13.40 7.73 6.73
C GLU A 172 12.41 6.93 7.58
N LYS A 173 11.74 7.60 8.51
CA LYS A 173 10.81 6.95 9.45
C LYS A 173 9.35 7.06 9.01
N VAL A 174 9.00 8.10 8.28
CA VAL A 174 7.64 8.36 7.82
C VAL A 174 7.68 8.71 6.34
N PHE A 175 6.78 8.14 5.58
CA PHE A 175 6.65 8.46 4.16
C PHE A 175 5.19 8.56 3.71
N THR A 176 4.95 9.35 2.67
CA THR A 176 3.66 9.49 2.01
C THR A 176 3.68 8.82 0.65
N LEU A 177 2.68 7.97 0.40
CA LEU A 177 2.34 7.51 -0.96
C LEU A 177 1.13 8.27 -1.47
N LYS A 178 1.20 8.67 -2.74
CA LYS A 178 0.10 9.24 -3.50
C LYS A 178 -0.29 8.28 -4.60
N LEU A 179 -1.58 7.98 -4.69
CA LEU A 179 -2.17 7.30 -5.84
C LEU A 179 -2.90 8.35 -6.69
N SER A 180 -2.60 8.38 -7.98
CA SER A 180 -3.19 9.32 -8.94
C SER A 180 -3.51 8.60 -10.26
N PRO A 181 -4.45 9.10 -11.07
CA PRO A 181 -4.78 8.44 -12.34
C PRO A 181 -3.55 8.36 -13.26
N SER A 182 -3.36 7.25 -13.95
CA SER A 182 -2.32 7.09 -14.97
C SER A 182 -2.86 7.42 -16.37
N VAL A 183 -4.15 7.18 -16.57
CA VAL A 183 -4.91 7.48 -17.81
C VAL A 183 -6.22 8.14 -17.43
N SER A 184 -6.91 8.70 -18.43
CA SER A 184 -8.24 9.28 -18.22
C SER A 184 -9.27 8.16 -18.01
N ASN A 185 -9.63 7.91 -16.76
CA ASN A 185 -10.65 6.96 -16.40
C ASN A 185 -11.98 7.66 -16.18
N THR A 186 -13.06 7.10 -16.70
CA THR A 186 -14.42 7.64 -16.52
C THR A 186 -14.95 7.37 -15.10
N ALA A 187 -14.52 6.28 -14.49
CA ALA A 187 -14.89 5.88 -13.13
C ALA A 187 -13.65 5.65 -12.27
N PRO A 188 -13.73 5.92 -10.94
CA PRO A 188 -12.61 5.72 -10.04
C PRO A 188 -12.42 4.25 -9.68
N VAL A 189 -11.17 3.84 -9.43
CA VAL A 189 -10.88 2.65 -8.64
C VAL A 189 -11.26 2.93 -7.19
N GLN A 190 -11.99 2.01 -6.55
CA GLN A 190 -12.36 2.11 -5.14
C GLN A 190 -11.50 1.13 -4.33
N ILE A 191 -10.93 1.64 -3.27
CA ILE A 191 -10.05 0.90 -2.35
C ILE A 191 -10.68 0.99 -0.96
N ALA A 192 -10.85 -0.14 -0.27
CA ALA A 192 -11.38 -0.13 1.08
C ALA A 192 -10.48 0.68 2.02
N SER A 193 -11.08 1.56 2.81
CA SER A 193 -10.40 2.28 3.87
C SER A 193 -10.07 1.34 5.02
N THR A 194 -8.89 1.49 5.64
CA THR A 194 -8.50 0.70 6.82
C THR A 194 -9.27 1.10 8.07
N ARG A 195 -9.97 2.23 8.05
CA ARG A 195 -10.77 2.75 9.17
C ARG A 195 -12.03 1.92 9.46
N TYR A 196 -12.51 1.19 8.44
CA TYR A 196 -13.78 0.45 8.52
C TYR A 196 -13.59 -1.07 8.35
N SER A 197 -12.34 -1.56 8.46
CA SER A 197 -12.00 -2.99 8.34
C SER A 197 -11.91 -3.71 9.68
#